data_7901e3bdf9dfa361405d907ae1ae502f
#
_entry.id   7901e3bdf9dfa361405d907ae1ae502f
#
_cell.length_a   1.000
_cell.length_b   1.000
_cell.length_c   1.000
_cell.angle_alpha   90.00
_cell.angle_beta   90.00
_cell.angle_gamma   90.00
#
_symmetry.space_group_name_H-M   'P 1'
#
loop_
_entity.id
_entity.type
_entity.pdbx_description
1 polymer ?
#
loop_
_entity_poly.entity_id
_entity_poly.type
_entity_poly.pdbx_seq_one_letter_code
_entity_poly.pdbx_strand_id
1 'polypeptide(L)'
;MRALDNAMQLGDNKGYDKERYRLNAHKPLLLLKLETIESFSHNKLLDIICKREVTKLSEQQIEQLLAEYYRIKQAEYKAMYEDASKNGETKFERSKLEGKCLINVVTHQQLEDYFKFVSQKRADEQAQRYWDELKNYDFIRKKDSVQVVSELADYELRLAVAEQWISLDNSRKHLFAREDVVNGKPEILKKKE
;
A
#
# COMPACT_ATOMS: atom_id res chain seq x y z
N MET A 1 9.79 -23.04 -15.60
CA MET A 1 8.65 -23.91 -15.29
C MET A 1 9.10 -25.28 -14.74
N ARG A 2 9.83 -26.12 -15.48
CA ARG A 2 10.25 -27.47 -15.00
C ARG A 2 10.94 -27.49 -13.62
N ALA A 3 11.79 -26.50 -13.31
CA ALA A 3 12.47 -26.44 -12.01
C ALA A 3 11.51 -26.16 -10.84
N LEU A 4 10.47 -25.32 -11.07
CA LEU A 4 9.42 -25.08 -10.10
C LEU A 4 8.57 -26.33 -9.85
N ASP A 5 8.19 -27.02 -10.92
CA ASP A 5 7.39 -28.24 -10.83
C ASP A 5 8.14 -29.34 -10.06
N ASN A 6 9.45 -29.47 -10.31
CA ASN A 6 10.30 -30.41 -9.58
C ASN A 6 10.43 -30.08 -8.10
N ALA A 7 10.63 -28.79 -7.75
CA ALA A 7 10.71 -28.35 -6.37
C ALA A 7 9.40 -28.58 -5.61
N MET A 8 8.25 -28.33 -6.24
CA MET A 8 6.93 -28.63 -5.66
C MET A 8 6.73 -30.14 -5.41
N GLN A 9 7.10 -30.99 -6.37
CA GLN A 9 6.97 -32.46 -6.24
C GLN A 9 7.83 -33.03 -5.12
N LEU A 10 8.98 -32.43 -4.86
CA LEU A 10 9.90 -32.87 -3.82
C LEU A 10 9.59 -32.27 -2.43
N GLY A 11 8.57 -31.40 -2.32
CA GLY A 11 8.26 -30.68 -1.07
C GLY A 11 9.35 -29.70 -0.64
N ASP A 12 10.24 -29.33 -1.56
CA ASP A 12 11.33 -28.38 -1.31
C ASP A 12 10.83 -26.91 -1.44
N ASN A 13 10.24 -26.41 -0.38
CA ASN A 13 9.77 -25.02 -0.34
C ASN A 13 10.88 -23.99 -0.58
N LYS A 14 12.11 -24.27 -0.11
CA LYS A 14 13.26 -23.36 -0.31
C LYS A 14 13.72 -23.34 -1.76
N GLY A 15 13.81 -24.50 -2.39
CA GLY A 15 14.13 -24.62 -3.81
C GLY A 15 13.05 -24.00 -4.69
N TYR A 16 11.78 -24.20 -4.35
CA TYR A 16 10.65 -23.59 -5.02
C TYR A 16 10.72 -22.07 -4.98
N ASP A 17 10.92 -21.46 -3.81
CA ASP A 17 11.01 -20.01 -3.66
C ASP A 17 12.20 -19.42 -4.44
N LYS A 18 13.37 -20.06 -4.37
CA LYS A 18 14.57 -19.62 -5.09
C LYS A 18 14.37 -19.63 -6.61
N GLU A 19 13.81 -20.68 -7.16
CA GLU A 19 13.53 -20.75 -8.60
C GLU A 19 12.43 -19.78 -9.02
N ARG A 20 11.43 -19.59 -8.20
CA ARG A 20 10.37 -18.60 -8.41
C ARG A 20 10.93 -17.18 -8.50
N TYR A 21 11.83 -16.79 -7.60
CA TYR A 21 12.48 -15.47 -7.66
C TYR A 21 13.38 -15.34 -8.89
N ARG A 22 14.11 -16.37 -9.25
CA ARG A 22 14.94 -16.38 -10.46
C ARG A 22 14.11 -16.20 -11.73
N LEU A 23 13.00 -16.90 -11.85
CA LEU A 23 12.10 -16.78 -12.99
C LEU A 23 11.45 -15.39 -13.08
N ASN A 24 11.06 -14.84 -11.94
CA ASN A 24 10.45 -13.52 -11.87
C ASN A 24 11.42 -12.39 -12.28
N ALA A 25 12.72 -12.54 -12.01
CA ALA A 25 13.74 -11.60 -12.46
C ALA A 25 13.85 -11.48 -13.97
N HIS A 26 13.60 -12.58 -14.68
CA HIS A 26 13.82 -12.67 -16.12
C HIS A 26 12.55 -12.54 -16.96
N LYS A 27 11.36 -12.50 -16.35
CA LYS A 27 10.08 -12.45 -17.09
C LYS A 27 9.03 -11.57 -16.41
N PRO A 28 9.08 -10.23 -16.62
CA PRO A 28 8.12 -9.29 -16.04
C PRO A 28 6.64 -9.64 -16.32
N LEU A 29 6.34 -10.19 -17.51
CA LEU A 29 4.99 -10.66 -17.88
C LEU A 29 4.50 -11.86 -17.08
N LEU A 30 5.42 -12.71 -16.60
CA LEU A 30 5.08 -13.80 -15.68
C LEU A 30 4.77 -13.26 -14.27
N LEU A 31 5.47 -12.21 -13.86
CA LEU A 31 5.19 -11.50 -12.63
C LEU A 31 3.76 -10.97 -12.66
N LEU A 32 3.35 -10.28 -13.72
CA LEU A 32 1.98 -9.77 -13.91
C LEU A 32 0.91 -10.87 -13.83
N LYS A 33 1.20 -12.08 -14.27
CA LYS A 33 0.29 -13.24 -14.14
C LYS A 33 0.31 -13.85 -12.73
N LEU A 34 1.43 -13.78 -12.02
CA LEU A 34 1.54 -14.23 -10.64
C LEU A 34 0.97 -13.23 -9.63
N GLU A 35 0.77 -11.98 -10.04
CA GLU A 35 0.16 -10.92 -9.23
C GLU A 35 -1.25 -11.30 -8.73
N THR A 36 -2.03 -12.02 -9.53
CA THR A 36 -3.32 -12.57 -9.09
C THR A 36 -3.17 -13.53 -7.90
N ILE A 37 -2.02 -14.15 -7.74
CA ILE A 37 -1.73 -15.08 -6.64
C ILE A 37 -1.05 -14.36 -5.47
N GLU A 38 -0.22 -13.34 -5.75
CA GLU A 38 0.52 -12.56 -4.75
C GLU A 38 -0.16 -11.26 -4.31
N SER A 39 -1.23 -10.82 -4.93
CA SER A 39 -2.04 -9.68 -4.47
C SER A 39 -2.50 -9.83 -3.01
N PHE A 40 -2.54 -11.05 -2.51
CA PHE A 40 -2.74 -11.36 -1.10
C PHE A 40 -1.52 -11.11 -0.20
N SER A 41 -0.34 -10.86 -0.77
CA SER A 41 0.91 -10.74 0.01
C SER A 41 1.20 -9.35 0.57
N HIS A 42 0.30 -8.37 0.38
CA HIS A 42 0.48 -6.98 0.80
C HIS A 42 1.79 -6.33 0.32
N ASN A 43 2.23 -6.67 -0.90
CA ASN A 43 3.42 -6.05 -1.49
C ASN A 43 3.06 -4.70 -2.12
N LYS A 44 3.58 -3.61 -1.55
CA LYS A 44 3.29 -2.26 -2.01
C LYS A 44 3.80 -1.98 -3.44
N LEU A 45 4.93 -2.59 -3.84
CA LEU A 45 5.50 -2.39 -5.17
C LEU A 45 4.66 -3.05 -6.26
N LEU A 46 4.18 -4.26 -6.01
CA LEU A 46 3.30 -4.95 -6.95
C LEU A 46 1.92 -4.31 -6.99
N ASP A 47 1.39 -3.89 -5.85
CA ASP A 47 0.07 -3.28 -5.79
C ASP A 47 -0.01 -1.98 -6.60
N ILE A 48 1.01 -1.11 -6.53
CA ILE A 48 1.06 0.13 -7.33
C ILE A 48 1.23 -0.16 -8.84
N ILE A 49 1.99 -1.20 -9.20
CA ILE A 49 2.12 -1.64 -10.59
C ILE A 49 0.77 -2.14 -11.14
N CYS A 50 0.01 -2.91 -10.37
CA CYS A 50 -1.33 -3.37 -10.75
C CYS A 50 -2.29 -2.20 -10.99
N LYS A 51 -2.06 -1.07 -10.35
CA LYS A 51 -2.87 0.15 -10.50
C LYS A 51 -2.24 1.21 -11.41
N ARG A 52 -1.39 0.77 -12.36
CA ARG A 52 -0.70 1.65 -13.30
C ARG A 52 -1.62 2.54 -14.15
N GLU A 53 -2.85 2.13 -14.38
CA GLU A 53 -3.84 2.95 -15.11
C GLU A 53 -4.22 4.22 -14.32
N VAL A 54 -4.27 4.11 -13.00
CA VAL A 54 -4.52 5.24 -12.10
C VAL A 54 -3.27 6.08 -11.92
N THR A 55 -2.15 5.45 -11.63
CA THR A 55 -0.88 6.10 -11.31
C THR A 55 -0.12 6.59 -12.54
N LYS A 56 -0.49 6.12 -13.74
CA LYS A 56 0.17 6.44 -15.00
C LYS A 56 1.69 6.20 -14.96
N LEU A 57 2.09 5.07 -14.37
CA LEU A 57 3.50 4.67 -14.34
C LEU A 57 4.03 4.47 -15.77
N SER A 58 5.23 4.99 -16.04
CA SER A 58 5.95 4.68 -17.27
C SER A 58 6.48 3.24 -17.26
N GLU A 59 6.74 2.67 -18.44
CA GLU A 59 7.36 1.35 -18.55
C GLU A 59 8.69 1.28 -17.79
N GLN A 60 9.50 2.33 -17.86
CA GLN A 60 10.77 2.42 -17.15
C GLN A 60 10.57 2.37 -15.61
N GLN A 61 9.56 3.07 -15.08
CA GLN A 61 9.24 3.00 -13.65
C GLN A 61 8.78 1.60 -13.25
N ILE A 62 7.96 0.95 -14.08
CA ILE A 62 7.50 -0.42 -13.84
C ILE A 62 8.70 -1.38 -13.80
N GLU A 63 9.61 -1.30 -14.76
CA GLU A 63 10.83 -2.11 -14.78
C GLU A 63 11.70 -1.90 -13.54
N GLN A 64 11.88 -0.65 -13.11
CA GLN A 64 12.63 -0.31 -11.90
C GLN A 64 11.96 -0.88 -10.65
N LEU A 65 10.64 -0.75 -10.52
CA LEU A 65 9.89 -1.29 -9.38
C LEU A 65 9.97 -2.82 -9.33
N LEU A 66 9.90 -3.49 -10.49
CA LEU A 66 10.05 -4.94 -10.58
C LEU A 66 11.47 -5.40 -10.19
N ALA A 67 12.50 -4.68 -10.65
CA ALA A 67 13.88 -4.98 -10.28
C ALA A 67 14.11 -4.82 -8.76
N GLU A 68 13.57 -3.75 -8.16
CA GLU A 68 13.65 -3.52 -6.72
C GLU A 68 12.83 -4.56 -5.91
N TYR A 69 11.65 -4.91 -6.39
CA TYR A 69 10.87 -5.99 -5.80
C TYR A 69 11.70 -7.28 -5.70
N TYR A 70 12.34 -7.65 -6.80
CA TYR A 70 13.20 -8.84 -6.84
C TYR A 70 14.39 -8.74 -5.89
N ARG A 71 15.06 -7.58 -5.85
CA ARG A 71 16.18 -7.32 -4.93
C ARG A 71 15.76 -7.44 -3.47
N ILE A 72 14.61 -6.87 -3.11
CA ILE A 72 14.07 -6.93 -1.74
C ILE A 72 13.72 -8.37 -1.39
N LYS A 73 13.11 -9.11 -2.30
CA LYS A 73 12.78 -10.52 -2.10
C LYS A 73 14.00 -11.42 -1.92
N GLN A 74 15.06 -11.17 -2.68
CA GLN A 74 16.34 -11.89 -2.46
C GLN A 74 16.95 -11.57 -1.10
N ALA A 75 16.94 -10.29 -0.69
CA ALA A 75 17.44 -9.91 0.62
C ALA A 75 16.61 -10.51 1.76
N GLU A 76 15.28 -10.55 1.63
CA GLU A 76 14.38 -11.22 2.57
C GLU A 76 14.68 -12.71 2.67
N TYR A 77 14.83 -13.37 1.53
CA TYR A 77 15.22 -14.80 1.49
C TYR A 77 16.55 -15.04 2.20
N LYS A 78 17.56 -14.22 1.90
CA LYS A 78 18.87 -14.32 2.53
C LYS A 78 18.78 -14.15 4.04
N ALA A 79 18.07 -13.14 4.52
CA ALA A 79 17.88 -12.90 5.94
C ALA A 79 17.17 -14.07 6.64
N MET A 80 16.14 -14.63 6.01
CA MET A 80 15.36 -15.72 6.59
C MET A 80 16.09 -17.05 6.63
N TYR A 81 16.88 -17.39 5.61
CA TYR A 81 17.40 -18.73 5.44
C TYR A 81 18.93 -18.86 5.61
N GLU A 82 19.67 -17.79 5.40
CA GLU A 82 21.14 -17.79 5.50
C GLU A 82 21.62 -17.16 6.80
N ASP A 83 21.06 -16.03 7.20
CA ASP A 83 21.51 -15.26 8.36
C ASP A 83 20.85 -15.75 9.66
N ALA A 84 19.62 -16.25 9.63
CA ALA A 84 18.94 -16.80 10.79
C ALA A 84 19.65 -18.01 11.40
N SER A 85 20.42 -18.75 10.60
CA SER A 85 21.24 -19.87 11.07
C SER A 85 22.49 -19.44 11.85
N LYS A 86 22.86 -18.16 11.80
CA LYS A 86 24.15 -17.67 12.33
C LYS A 86 24.02 -16.83 13.60
N ASN A 87 22.97 -16.02 13.77
CA ASN A 87 22.94 -14.98 14.82
C ASN A 87 21.58 -14.68 15.48
N GLY A 88 20.58 -15.58 15.40
CA GLY A 88 19.26 -15.27 15.96
C GLY A 88 18.47 -14.25 15.11
N GLU A 89 17.29 -13.89 15.54
CA GLU A 89 16.29 -13.13 14.77
C GLU A 89 16.81 -11.80 14.19
N THR A 90 17.23 -11.81 12.93
CA THR A 90 17.42 -10.57 12.15
C THR A 90 16.07 -10.10 11.65
N LYS A 91 15.55 -9.02 12.23
CA LYS A 91 14.28 -8.41 11.83
C LYS A 91 14.44 -7.75 10.46
N PHE A 92 13.97 -8.41 9.41
CA PHE A 92 13.98 -7.85 8.05
C PHE A 92 12.89 -6.78 7.89
N GLU A 93 13.28 -5.53 7.65
CA GLU A 93 12.35 -4.39 7.52
C GLU A 93 11.89 -4.19 6.06
N ARG A 94 11.17 -5.17 5.51
CA ARG A 94 10.65 -5.15 4.14
C ARG A 94 9.87 -3.86 3.83
N SER A 95 8.92 -3.48 4.67
CA SER A 95 8.07 -2.31 4.45
C SER A 95 8.86 -1.01 4.31
N LYS A 96 9.96 -0.87 5.04
CA LYS A 96 10.85 0.29 4.95
C LYS A 96 11.64 0.33 3.63
N LEU A 97 12.06 -0.83 3.13
CA LEU A 97 12.75 -0.92 1.85
C LEU A 97 11.80 -0.63 0.69
N GLU A 98 10.59 -1.18 0.71
CA GLU A 98 9.53 -0.90 -0.26
C GLU A 98 9.18 0.60 -0.25
N GLY A 99 9.03 1.21 0.92
CA GLY A 99 8.74 2.63 1.05
C GLY A 99 9.82 3.51 0.42
N LYS A 100 11.09 3.25 0.71
CA LYS A 100 12.22 3.97 0.09
C LYS A 100 12.25 3.81 -1.44
N CYS A 101 11.99 2.61 -1.93
CA CYS A 101 11.91 2.36 -3.37
C CYS A 101 10.82 3.20 -4.02
N LEU A 102 9.61 3.19 -3.45
CA LEU A 102 8.48 3.97 -3.97
C LEU A 102 8.80 5.46 -4.04
N ILE A 103 9.37 6.05 -2.97
CA ILE A 103 9.75 7.47 -2.94
C ILE A 103 10.78 7.81 -4.02
N ASN A 104 11.70 6.89 -4.34
CA ASN A 104 12.77 7.13 -5.29
C ASN A 104 12.34 6.95 -6.76
N VAL A 105 11.39 6.07 -7.04
CA VAL A 105 11.01 5.67 -8.41
C VAL A 105 9.73 6.36 -8.86
N VAL A 106 8.78 6.55 -7.95
CA VAL A 106 7.44 7.06 -8.25
C VAL A 106 7.36 8.54 -7.88
N THR A 107 6.75 9.35 -8.73
CA THR A 107 6.59 10.77 -8.41
C THR A 107 5.60 10.99 -7.27
N HIS A 108 5.71 12.14 -6.60
CA HIS A 108 4.79 12.50 -5.52
C HIS A 108 3.33 12.47 -5.98
N GLN A 109 3.03 13.00 -7.17
CA GLN A 109 1.67 13.01 -7.72
C GLN A 109 1.14 11.60 -7.97
N GLN A 110 1.96 10.71 -8.53
CA GLN A 110 1.59 9.32 -8.76
C GLN A 110 1.29 8.57 -7.45
N LEU A 111 2.08 8.81 -6.40
CA LEU A 111 1.82 8.25 -5.07
C LEU A 111 0.55 8.82 -4.45
N GLU A 112 0.32 10.11 -4.61
CA GLU A 112 -0.90 10.78 -4.15
C GLU A 112 -2.15 10.20 -4.81
N ASP A 113 -2.12 10.02 -6.14
CA ASP A 113 -3.22 9.42 -6.91
C ASP A 113 -3.46 7.96 -6.49
N TYR A 114 -2.39 7.20 -6.26
CA TYR A 114 -2.46 5.85 -5.74
C TYR A 114 -3.10 5.80 -4.35
N PHE A 115 -2.65 6.64 -3.42
CA PHE A 115 -3.19 6.65 -2.05
C PHE A 115 -4.66 7.06 -2.02
N LYS A 116 -5.07 8.05 -2.83
CA LYS A 116 -6.47 8.42 -2.99
C LYS A 116 -7.29 7.24 -3.49
N PHE A 117 -6.83 6.59 -4.54
CA PHE A 117 -7.54 5.46 -5.12
C PHE A 117 -7.73 4.30 -4.13
N VAL A 118 -6.68 3.88 -3.43
CA VAL A 118 -6.77 2.75 -2.48
C VAL A 118 -7.53 3.08 -1.20
N SER A 119 -7.63 4.36 -0.85
CA SER A 119 -8.29 4.82 0.37
C SER A 119 -9.76 5.23 0.14
N GLN A 120 -10.18 5.50 -1.11
CA GLN A 120 -11.48 6.07 -1.43
C GLN A 120 -12.64 5.26 -0.85
N LYS A 121 -12.67 3.96 -1.11
CA LYS A 121 -13.76 3.09 -0.63
C LYS A 121 -13.89 3.12 0.89
N ARG A 122 -12.76 3.06 1.61
CA ARG A 122 -12.76 3.11 3.08
C ARG A 122 -13.23 4.47 3.59
N ALA A 123 -12.83 5.55 2.94
CA ALA A 123 -13.27 6.91 3.28
C ALA A 123 -14.79 7.07 3.12
N ASP A 124 -15.34 6.60 2.00
CA ASP A 124 -16.78 6.63 1.72
C ASP A 124 -17.57 5.81 2.76
N GLU A 125 -17.11 4.59 3.06
CA GLU A 125 -17.73 3.73 4.08
C GLU A 125 -17.69 4.38 5.48
N GLN A 126 -16.59 5.06 5.83
CA GLN A 126 -16.47 5.74 7.11
C GLN A 126 -17.35 6.99 7.19
N ALA A 127 -17.43 7.76 6.11
CA ALA A 127 -18.33 8.90 6.00
C ALA A 127 -19.80 8.49 6.18
N GLN A 128 -20.19 7.37 5.57
CA GLN A 128 -21.54 6.83 5.73
C GLN A 128 -21.82 6.40 7.17
N ARG A 129 -20.85 5.80 7.86
CA ARG A 129 -21.00 5.46 9.29
C ARG A 129 -21.19 6.70 10.15
N TYR A 130 -20.39 7.74 9.93
CA TYR A 130 -20.58 9.02 10.63
C TYR A 130 -21.96 9.63 10.36
N TRP A 131 -22.42 9.59 9.11
CA TRP A 131 -23.75 10.05 8.79
C TRP A 131 -24.84 9.29 9.54
N ASP A 132 -24.76 7.96 9.57
CA ASP A 132 -25.72 7.10 10.25
C ASP A 132 -25.78 7.36 11.77
N GLU A 133 -24.66 7.74 12.37
CA GLU A 133 -24.61 8.17 13.77
C GLU A 133 -25.17 9.57 14.00
N LEU A 134 -24.91 10.50 13.08
CA LEU A 134 -25.19 11.93 13.25
C LEU A 134 -26.59 12.35 12.79
N LYS A 135 -27.20 11.64 11.83
CA LYS A 135 -28.48 12.00 11.20
C LYS A 135 -29.65 12.23 12.17
N ASN A 136 -29.57 11.64 13.36
CA ASN A 136 -30.62 11.75 14.38
C ASN A 136 -30.46 12.97 15.31
N TYR A 137 -29.35 13.71 15.22
CA TYR A 137 -29.13 14.91 16.03
C TYR A 137 -29.86 16.12 15.44
N ASP A 138 -30.47 16.94 16.29
CA ASP A 138 -31.28 18.09 15.87
C ASP A 138 -30.49 19.11 15.04
N PHE A 139 -29.19 19.28 15.32
CA PHE A 139 -28.34 20.21 14.60
C PHE A 139 -28.03 19.79 13.14
N ILE A 140 -28.40 18.55 12.78
CA ILE A 140 -28.20 17.97 11.45
C ILE A 140 -29.50 17.90 10.65
N ARG A 141 -30.65 17.78 11.29
CA ARG A 141 -31.96 17.58 10.63
C ARG A 141 -32.26 18.53 9.45
N LYS A 142 -31.66 19.71 9.44
CA LYS A 142 -31.87 20.73 8.40
C LYS A 142 -30.75 20.75 7.34
N LYS A 143 -29.75 19.89 7.45
CA LYS A 143 -28.62 19.86 6.54
C LYS A 143 -28.86 18.88 5.40
N ASP A 144 -28.34 19.22 4.22
CA ASP A 144 -28.33 18.31 3.07
C ASP A 144 -27.42 17.11 3.37
N SER A 145 -28.01 15.91 3.36
CA SER A 145 -27.30 14.67 3.62
C SER A 145 -26.18 14.41 2.62
N VAL A 146 -26.39 14.74 1.36
CA VAL A 146 -25.40 14.52 0.29
C VAL A 146 -24.18 15.40 0.52
N GLN A 147 -24.40 16.68 0.84
CA GLN A 147 -23.31 17.62 1.12
C GLN A 147 -22.53 17.17 2.36
N VAL A 148 -23.23 16.81 3.43
CA VAL A 148 -22.58 16.37 4.68
C VAL A 148 -21.76 15.11 4.48
N VAL A 149 -22.29 14.10 3.80
CA VAL A 149 -21.57 12.86 3.54
C VAL A 149 -20.35 13.12 2.65
N SER A 150 -20.46 14.01 1.66
CA SER A 150 -19.34 14.41 0.81
C SER A 150 -18.23 15.10 1.62
N GLU A 151 -18.57 16.06 2.49
CA GLU A 151 -17.60 16.73 3.37
C GLU A 151 -16.88 15.74 4.31
N LEU A 152 -17.61 14.76 4.83
CA LEU A 152 -17.05 13.71 5.68
C LEU A 152 -16.14 12.77 4.89
N ALA A 153 -16.53 12.39 3.67
CA ALA A 153 -15.73 11.54 2.80
C ALA A 153 -14.41 12.22 2.40
N ASP A 154 -14.48 13.52 2.05
CA ASP A 154 -13.28 14.31 1.73
C ASP A 154 -12.33 14.42 2.93
N TYR A 155 -12.86 14.58 4.13
CA TYR A 155 -12.06 14.61 5.35
C TYR A 155 -11.37 13.26 5.61
N GLU A 156 -12.13 12.16 5.56
CA GLU A 156 -11.61 10.81 5.78
C GLU A 156 -10.59 10.41 4.71
N LEU A 157 -10.82 10.80 3.44
CA LEU A 157 -9.87 10.56 2.37
C LEU A 157 -8.55 11.28 2.62
N ARG A 158 -8.58 12.57 2.99
CA ARG A 158 -7.36 13.33 3.32
C ARG A 158 -6.63 12.73 4.51
N LEU A 159 -7.34 12.28 5.53
CA LEU A 159 -6.76 11.64 6.70
C LEU A 159 -6.09 10.32 6.32
N ALA A 160 -6.78 9.47 5.55
CA ALA A 160 -6.25 8.19 5.09
C ALA A 160 -5.00 8.37 4.20
N VAL A 161 -5.01 9.36 3.29
CA VAL A 161 -3.84 9.69 2.46
C VAL A 161 -2.66 10.14 3.32
N ALA A 162 -2.88 11.00 4.32
CA ALA A 162 -1.82 11.42 5.24
C ALA A 162 -1.24 10.25 6.04
N GLU A 163 -2.07 9.28 6.45
CA GLU A 163 -1.63 8.06 7.12
C GLU A 163 -0.82 7.14 6.18
N GLN A 164 -1.18 7.07 4.90
CA GLN A 164 -0.38 6.35 3.90
C GLN A 164 1.02 6.97 3.73
N TRP A 165 1.12 8.29 3.68
CA TRP A 165 2.41 8.98 3.65
C TRP A 165 3.27 8.69 4.87
N ILE A 166 2.71 8.71 6.08
CA ILE A 166 3.43 8.36 7.32
C ILE A 166 3.90 6.90 7.28
N SER A 167 3.06 6.01 6.78
CA SER A 167 3.41 4.58 6.65
C SER A 167 4.53 4.33 5.63
N LEU A 168 4.69 5.23 4.65
CA LEU A 168 5.72 5.15 3.63
C LEU A 168 7.04 5.78 4.11
N ASP A 169 6.95 6.97 4.69
CA ASP A 169 8.06 7.75 5.23
C ASP A 169 7.59 8.49 6.50
N ASN A 170 8.02 7.99 7.65
CA ASN A 170 7.68 8.57 8.96
C ASN A 170 8.50 9.85 9.24
N SER A 171 8.52 10.77 8.28
CA SER A 171 9.19 12.07 8.43
C SER A 171 8.27 13.08 9.15
N ARG A 172 8.90 14.08 9.80
CA ARG A 172 8.17 15.16 10.48
C ARG A 172 7.19 15.89 9.53
N LYS A 173 7.56 16.04 8.25
CA LYS A 173 6.70 16.65 7.23
C LYS A 173 5.34 15.98 7.14
N HIS A 174 5.32 14.65 7.09
CA HIS A 174 4.08 13.88 6.97
C HIS A 174 3.29 13.86 8.28
N LEU A 175 3.97 13.88 9.42
CA LEU A 175 3.31 14.02 10.72
C LEU A 175 2.58 15.36 10.84
N PHE A 176 3.22 16.48 10.47
CA PHE A 176 2.58 17.79 10.45
C PHE A 176 1.41 17.86 9.46
N ALA A 177 1.57 17.30 8.24
CA ALA A 177 0.49 17.26 7.26
C ALA A 177 -0.74 16.51 7.80
N ARG A 178 -0.54 15.39 8.53
CA ARG A 178 -1.64 14.70 9.21
C ARG A 178 -2.27 15.54 10.31
N GLU A 179 -1.45 16.22 11.10
CA GLU A 179 -1.93 17.11 12.18
C GLU A 179 -2.78 18.24 11.62
N ASP A 180 -2.39 18.84 10.50
CA ASP A 180 -3.17 19.87 9.81
C ASP A 180 -4.54 19.32 9.34
N VAL A 181 -4.59 18.09 8.83
CA VAL A 181 -5.86 17.44 8.47
C VAL A 181 -6.74 17.25 9.71
N VAL A 182 -6.17 16.76 10.81
CA VAL A 182 -6.91 16.55 12.08
C VAL A 182 -7.43 17.87 12.64
N ASN A 183 -6.64 18.93 12.59
CA ASN A 183 -7.06 20.28 13.01
C ASN A 183 -8.17 20.84 12.12
N GLY A 184 -8.19 20.45 10.84
CA GLY A 184 -9.26 20.78 9.88
C GLY A 184 -10.49 19.88 9.97
N LYS A 185 -10.69 19.14 11.06
CA LYS A 185 -11.85 18.28 11.30
C LYS A 185 -13.16 19.05 11.07
N PRO A 186 -14.13 18.50 10.31
CA PRO A 186 -15.41 19.14 10.06
C PRO A 186 -16.13 19.54 11.34
N GLU A 187 -16.74 20.73 11.35
CA GLU A 187 -17.46 21.26 12.51
C GLU A 187 -18.56 20.32 13.04
N ILE A 188 -19.13 19.56 12.12
CA ILE A 188 -20.16 18.56 12.44
C ILE A 188 -19.65 17.44 13.34
N LEU A 189 -18.37 17.03 13.17
CA LEU A 189 -17.72 16.03 14.00
C LEU A 189 -17.25 16.62 15.35
N LYS A 190 -16.89 17.92 15.38
CA LYS A 190 -16.51 18.61 16.62
C LYS A 190 -17.68 18.77 17.60
N LYS A 191 -18.92 18.91 17.07
CA LYS A 191 -20.14 19.04 17.88
C LYS A 191 -20.62 17.73 18.51
N LYS A 192 -20.05 16.61 18.11
CA LYS A 192 -20.35 15.29 18.69
C LYS A 192 -19.57 15.04 19.98
N GLU A 193 -18.38 15.64 20.11
CA GLU A 193 -17.51 15.57 21.29
C GLU A 193 -18.01 16.50 22.39
#